data_1476286e0e8d111c0673257adad6b0b4
#
_entry.id   1476286e0e8d111c0673257adad6b0b4
#
_cell.length_a   1.000
_cell.length_b   1.000
_cell.length_c   1.000
_cell.angle_alpha   90.00
_cell.angle_beta   90.00
_cell.angle_gamma   90.00
#
_symmetry.space_group_name_H-M   'P 1'
#
loop_
_entity.id
_entity.type
_entity.pdbx_description
1 polymer ?
#
loop_
_entity_poly.entity_id
_entity_poly.type
_entity_poly.pdbx_seq_one_letter_code
_entity_poly.pdbx_strand_id
1 'polypeptide(L)'
;MERRRDRGGEGQKEQVVRREGLMSNERLTRPQLILSLYLCFGASLSTKLMDRLAKHRANFSPHDKYLLLNHLDKLASKSKLIVDSIFRPLYRFKAAMILRSQRLISVTAALDPSAYCETPVYNPDLCPNMIAAQAKLVYHLNKYYNEKCQSRKAAISKTIREVCKVVSDVLKEVEVQEPRFISSLSEMDNRFEGLEVISPTEFEVVLYLNQMGVFNFVDDGSLPGCAVLKLSDGRKRSMSLWVEFITASGYLSARKIRSRFQTLVAQAVDKCSYRDVVKMVADTSEVKLRIRDRYVVQITPAFKCTGIWPRSAAHWPLPHIPWPGPNRVAEVKAEGFNLLSKECYSLNGKQSSAESDAWVLQFAEAENRLLLGGCRKKCLSVLKALRDRHLELPGQPLNNYHMKTLVSYECEKHPRESDWDENCLGDRLNGILLQLISCLQCRRCPHYFLPNLDLFQGKPHSALENAAKQTWRLAREILTNPKSLEKL
;
A
#
# COMPACT_ATOMS: atom_id res chain seq x y z
N MET A 1 -58.43 44.70 19.31
CA MET A 1 -59.46 44.43 18.30
C MET A 1 -58.94 43.16 17.54
N GLU A 2 -59.42 42.04 17.97
CA GLU A 2 -60.54 41.27 17.38
C GLU A 2 -60.20 40.83 15.96
N ARG A 3 -60.27 39.65 15.55
CA ARG A 3 -60.93 38.36 15.80
C ARG A 3 -60.59 37.44 14.64
N ARG A 4 -60.26 36.21 14.96
CA ARG A 4 -60.97 34.97 14.57
C ARG A 4 -60.89 34.43 13.15
N ARG A 5 -60.42 33.19 13.12
CA ARG A 5 -61.09 31.96 12.60
C ARG A 5 -61.12 31.82 11.08
N ASP A 6 -61.04 30.71 10.51
CA ASP A 6 -61.05 29.26 10.82
C ASP A 6 -60.72 28.49 9.53
N ARG A 7 -60.17 27.30 9.73
CA ARG A 7 -60.48 26.05 8.99
C ARG A 7 -60.17 25.89 7.49
N GLY A 8 -59.53 24.79 7.29
CA GLY A 8 -59.66 23.83 6.16
C GLY A 8 -58.31 23.46 5.62
N GLY A 9 -57.72 22.33 5.82
CA GLY A 9 -58.23 20.97 5.76
C GLY A 9 -57.72 20.33 4.48
N GLU A 10 -57.19 19.13 4.59
CA GLU A 10 -56.74 18.22 3.53
C GLU A 10 -55.28 18.44 3.10
N GLY A 11 -54.32 17.62 3.52
CA GLY A 11 -54.36 16.18 3.36
C GLY A 11 -53.69 15.77 2.05
N GLN A 12 -52.36 16.11 1.83
CA GLN A 12 -51.61 15.37 0.81
C GLN A 12 -50.74 14.36 1.52
N LYS A 13 -51.25 13.13 1.53
CA LYS A 13 -50.51 11.91 1.84
C LYS A 13 -49.48 11.70 0.74
N GLU A 14 -48.22 11.93 1.05
CA GLU A 14 -47.13 11.36 0.27
C GLU A 14 -47.21 9.82 0.37
N GLN A 15 -47.56 9.21 -0.73
CA GLN A 15 -47.46 7.77 -0.94
C GLN A 15 -45.99 7.41 -1.02
N VAL A 16 -45.43 6.97 0.11
CA VAL A 16 -44.20 6.17 0.13
C VAL A 16 -44.52 4.85 -0.55
N VAL A 17 -44.11 4.74 -1.80
CA VAL A 17 -44.16 3.46 -2.53
C VAL A 17 -43.18 2.51 -1.85
N ARG A 18 -43.75 1.67 -0.98
CA ARG A 18 -43.07 0.45 -0.49
C ARG A 18 -42.85 -0.48 -1.68
N ARG A 19 -41.66 -0.50 -2.22
CA ARG A 19 -41.19 -1.65 -2.98
C ARG A 19 -40.75 -2.72 -1.97
N GLU A 20 -41.67 -3.53 -1.58
CA GLU A 20 -41.41 -4.83 -0.97
C GLU A 20 -40.88 -5.77 -2.07
N GLY A 21 -39.55 -5.77 -2.24
CA GLY A 21 -38.84 -6.85 -2.90
C GLY A 21 -38.60 -7.93 -1.86
N LEU A 22 -39.27 -9.07 -2.02
CA LEU A 22 -38.97 -10.29 -1.25
C LEU A 22 -37.49 -10.61 -1.30
N MET A 23 -36.77 -10.27 -0.23
CA MET A 23 -35.45 -10.82 0.06
C MET A 23 -35.66 -11.92 1.09
N SER A 24 -35.48 -13.17 0.67
CA SER A 24 -35.41 -14.32 1.57
C SER A 24 -34.32 -14.05 2.61
N ASN A 25 -34.70 -13.95 3.86
CA ASN A 25 -33.85 -13.74 5.04
C ASN A 25 -33.10 -15.05 5.37
N GLU A 26 -32.23 -15.53 4.48
CA GLU A 26 -31.32 -16.61 4.83
C GLU A 26 -30.19 -16.02 5.65
N ARG A 27 -30.22 -16.27 6.95
CA ARG A 27 -29.11 -15.95 7.87
C ARG A 27 -27.88 -16.72 7.44
N LEU A 28 -26.77 -16.00 7.19
CA LEU A 28 -25.49 -16.64 6.91
C LEU A 28 -25.09 -17.56 8.06
N THR A 29 -24.68 -18.77 7.74
CA THR A 29 -24.12 -19.68 8.72
C THR A 29 -22.78 -19.15 9.24
N ARG A 30 -22.36 -19.56 10.44
CA ARG A 30 -21.09 -19.14 11.04
C ARG A 30 -19.89 -19.29 10.09
N PRO A 31 -19.73 -20.38 9.32
CA PRO A 31 -18.68 -20.51 8.32
C PRO A 31 -18.76 -19.47 7.19
N GLN A 32 -19.96 -19.14 6.73
CA GLN A 32 -20.18 -18.14 5.68
C GLN A 32 -19.87 -16.73 6.17
N LEU A 33 -20.17 -16.42 7.44
CA LEU A 33 -19.83 -15.14 8.06
C LEU A 33 -18.30 -14.99 8.24
N ILE A 34 -17.63 -16.05 8.69
CA ILE A 34 -16.17 -16.10 8.84
C ILE A 34 -15.50 -15.93 7.46
N LEU A 35 -16.01 -16.60 6.43
CA LEU A 35 -15.48 -16.49 5.08
C LEU A 35 -15.69 -15.09 4.50
N SER A 36 -16.86 -14.48 4.74
CA SER A 36 -17.16 -13.11 4.30
C SER A 36 -16.26 -12.08 5.01
N LEU A 37 -16.04 -12.24 6.31
CA LEU A 37 -15.10 -11.40 7.08
C LEU A 37 -13.65 -11.64 6.65
N TYR A 38 -13.29 -12.90 6.34
CA TYR A 38 -11.97 -13.25 5.82
C TYR A 38 -11.69 -12.63 4.45
N LEU A 39 -12.67 -12.63 3.57
CA LEU A 39 -12.58 -11.99 2.25
C LEU A 39 -12.55 -10.47 2.35
N CYS A 40 -13.26 -9.88 3.33
CA CYS A 40 -13.32 -8.43 3.51
C CYS A 40 -12.11 -7.86 4.27
N PHE A 41 -11.57 -8.57 5.25
CA PHE A 41 -10.62 -8.02 6.22
C PHE A 41 -9.30 -8.79 6.31
N GLY A 42 -9.13 -9.88 5.59
CA GLY A 42 -7.97 -10.78 5.70
C GLY A 42 -7.99 -11.66 6.97
N ALA A 43 -7.18 -12.73 6.95
CA ALA A 43 -7.22 -13.79 7.98
C ALA A 43 -6.95 -13.27 9.41
N SER A 44 -5.95 -12.42 9.56
CA SER A 44 -5.52 -11.92 10.87
C SER A 44 -6.55 -11.00 11.53
N LEU A 45 -7.26 -10.18 10.73
CA LEU A 45 -8.25 -9.24 11.28
C LEU A 45 -9.58 -9.93 11.59
N SER A 46 -9.98 -10.92 10.77
CA SER A 46 -11.22 -11.67 11.00
C SER A 46 -11.12 -12.58 12.21
N THR A 47 -9.99 -13.25 12.43
CA THR A 47 -9.74 -14.04 13.65
C THR A 47 -9.69 -13.16 14.91
N LYS A 48 -8.95 -12.05 14.89
CA LYS A 48 -8.91 -11.11 16.02
C LYS A 48 -10.27 -10.49 16.35
N LEU A 49 -11.07 -10.19 15.34
CA LEU A 49 -12.43 -9.66 15.53
C LEU A 49 -13.34 -10.74 16.12
N MET A 50 -13.27 -11.97 15.63
CA MET A 50 -14.03 -13.10 16.15
C MET A 50 -13.60 -13.48 17.57
N ASP A 51 -12.30 -13.45 17.87
CA ASP A 51 -11.79 -13.68 19.24
C ASP A 51 -12.23 -12.59 20.22
N ARG A 52 -12.24 -11.31 19.80
CA ARG A 52 -12.77 -10.22 20.61
C ARG A 52 -14.27 -10.36 20.81
N LEU A 53 -15.03 -10.69 19.77
CA LEU A 53 -16.46 -10.95 19.88
C LEU A 53 -16.76 -12.15 20.79
N ALA A 54 -15.94 -13.20 20.74
CA ALA A 54 -16.07 -14.36 21.63
C ALA A 54 -15.75 -14.01 23.10
N LYS A 55 -14.67 -13.24 23.35
CA LYS A 55 -14.29 -12.78 24.68
C LYS A 55 -15.30 -11.81 25.31
N HIS A 56 -15.95 -10.97 24.51
CA HIS A 56 -16.94 -10.01 25.00
C HIS A 56 -18.40 -10.53 24.94
N ARG A 57 -18.60 -11.78 24.56
CA ARG A 57 -19.96 -12.39 24.42
C ARG A 57 -20.79 -12.32 25.70
N ALA A 58 -20.16 -12.27 26.86
CA ALA A 58 -20.82 -12.18 28.18
C ALA A 58 -21.32 -10.77 28.52
N ASN A 59 -20.76 -9.71 27.91
CA ASN A 59 -20.99 -8.31 28.32
C ASN A 59 -21.90 -7.50 27.40
N PHE A 60 -22.44 -8.09 26.32
CA PHE A 60 -23.37 -7.39 25.45
C PHE A 60 -24.82 -7.58 25.90
N SER A 61 -25.57 -6.49 25.95
CA SER A 61 -27.03 -6.57 26.12
C SER A 61 -27.67 -7.30 24.95
N PRO A 62 -28.87 -7.89 25.11
CA PRO A 62 -29.60 -8.50 24.01
C PRO A 62 -29.80 -7.54 22.80
N HIS A 63 -29.97 -6.26 23.07
CA HIS A 63 -30.14 -5.21 22.07
C HIS A 63 -28.83 -4.94 21.30
N ASP A 64 -27.69 -4.85 21.98
CA ASP A 64 -26.40 -4.66 21.33
C ASP A 64 -25.99 -5.86 20.48
N LYS A 65 -26.31 -7.07 20.91
CA LYS A 65 -26.15 -8.31 20.13
C LYS A 65 -26.97 -8.28 18.84
N TYR A 66 -28.21 -7.81 18.94
CA TYR A 66 -29.09 -7.68 17.78
C TYR A 66 -28.62 -6.62 16.78
N LEU A 67 -28.17 -5.44 17.27
CA LEU A 67 -27.62 -4.38 16.43
C LEU A 67 -26.30 -4.81 15.75
N LEU A 68 -25.44 -5.51 16.48
CA LEU A 68 -24.17 -6.02 15.96
C LEU A 68 -24.41 -7.09 14.88
N LEU A 69 -25.34 -8.02 15.13
CA LEU A 69 -25.73 -9.05 14.17
C LEU A 69 -26.36 -8.44 12.90
N ASN A 70 -27.25 -7.45 13.04
CA ASN A 70 -27.81 -6.73 11.92
C ASN A 70 -26.78 -5.96 11.10
N HIS A 71 -25.77 -5.39 11.76
CA HIS A 71 -24.68 -4.71 11.08
C HIS A 71 -23.76 -5.68 10.33
N LEU A 72 -23.47 -6.81 10.93
CA LEU A 72 -22.71 -7.90 10.32
C LEU A 72 -23.48 -8.54 9.16
N ASP A 73 -24.80 -8.73 9.28
CA ASP A 73 -25.67 -9.24 8.21
C ASP A 73 -25.76 -8.25 7.04
N LYS A 74 -25.82 -6.93 7.29
CA LYS A 74 -25.78 -5.90 6.23
C LYS A 74 -24.42 -5.87 5.51
N LEU A 75 -23.31 -6.03 6.22
CA LEU A 75 -21.98 -6.15 5.63
C LEU A 75 -21.84 -7.45 4.85
N ALA A 76 -22.32 -8.54 5.39
CA ALA A 76 -22.32 -9.85 4.74
C ALA A 76 -23.23 -9.90 3.51
N SER A 77 -24.40 -9.24 3.54
CA SER A 77 -25.29 -9.12 2.39
C SER A 77 -24.66 -8.30 1.25
N LYS A 78 -23.95 -7.21 1.58
CA LYS A 78 -23.18 -6.45 0.58
C LYS A 78 -22.04 -7.28 -0.02
N SER A 79 -21.32 -8.04 0.80
CA SER A 79 -20.26 -8.94 0.34
C SER A 79 -20.84 -10.17 -0.40
N LYS A 80 -22.02 -10.67 -0.03
CA LYS A 80 -22.71 -11.76 -0.71
C LYS A 80 -23.16 -11.36 -2.12
N LEU A 81 -23.69 -10.15 -2.32
CA LEU A 81 -24.02 -9.62 -3.65
C LEU A 81 -22.76 -9.55 -4.55
N ILE A 82 -21.63 -9.20 -3.95
CA ILE A 82 -20.34 -9.15 -4.60
C ILE A 82 -19.83 -10.56 -4.93
N VAL A 83 -19.96 -11.50 -4.00
CA VAL A 83 -19.50 -12.88 -4.13
C VAL A 83 -20.40 -13.69 -5.07
N ASP A 84 -21.72 -13.60 -4.95
CA ASP A 84 -22.67 -14.38 -5.75
C ASP A 84 -22.69 -13.98 -7.23
N SER A 85 -22.49 -12.68 -7.54
CA SER A 85 -22.55 -12.22 -8.94
C SER A 85 -21.29 -12.58 -9.76
N ILE A 86 -20.15 -12.82 -9.12
CA ILE A 86 -18.86 -12.93 -9.81
C ILE A 86 -18.04 -14.17 -9.42
N PHE A 87 -18.19 -14.64 -8.18
CA PHE A 87 -17.35 -15.71 -7.65
C PHE A 87 -18.03 -17.06 -7.48
N ARG A 88 -19.28 -17.23 -7.92
CA ARG A 88 -19.93 -18.55 -7.86
C ARG A 88 -19.07 -19.69 -8.41
N PRO A 89 -18.36 -19.51 -9.53
CA PRO A 89 -17.43 -20.54 -10.00
C PRO A 89 -16.15 -20.63 -9.17
N LEU A 90 -15.60 -19.48 -8.70
CA LEU A 90 -14.37 -19.39 -7.91
C LEU A 90 -14.62 -19.67 -6.41
N TYR A 91 -15.84 -19.44 -5.93
CA TYR A 91 -16.25 -19.69 -4.56
C TYR A 91 -16.22 -21.18 -4.21
N ARG A 92 -16.69 -22.04 -5.11
CA ARG A 92 -16.60 -23.50 -4.95
C ARG A 92 -15.16 -23.99 -4.85
N PHE A 93 -14.24 -23.34 -5.54
CA PHE A 93 -12.81 -23.66 -5.52
C PHE A 93 -12.12 -23.20 -4.24
N LYS A 94 -12.31 -21.95 -3.83
CA LYS A 94 -11.71 -21.42 -2.60
C LYS A 94 -12.28 -22.05 -1.34
N ALA A 95 -13.55 -22.37 -1.30
CA ALA A 95 -14.15 -23.12 -0.20
C ALA A 95 -13.52 -24.51 -0.03
N ALA A 96 -13.23 -25.21 -1.11
CA ALA A 96 -12.51 -26.50 -1.06
C ALA A 96 -11.07 -26.38 -0.57
N MET A 97 -10.35 -25.29 -0.95
CA MET A 97 -8.99 -25.01 -0.45
C MET A 97 -8.96 -24.57 1.02
N ILE A 98 -9.90 -23.74 1.44
CA ILE A 98 -10.02 -23.29 2.83
C ILE A 98 -10.40 -24.44 3.75
N LEU A 99 -11.29 -25.34 3.33
CA LEU A 99 -11.59 -26.56 4.07
C LEU A 99 -10.37 -27.48 4.20
N ARG A 100 -9.47 -27.51 3.20
CA ARG A 100 -8.19 -28.25 3.29
C ARG A 100 -7.22 -27.60 4.28
N SER A 101 -7.09 -26.27 4.29
CA SER A 101 -6.22 -25.58 5.26
C SER A 101 -6.77 -25.62 6.67
N GLN A 102 -8.09 -25.59 6.86
CA GLN A 102 -8.72 -25.76 8.17
C GLN A 102 -8.57 -27.18 8.73
N ARG A 103 -8.51 -28.21 7.88
CA ARG A 103 -8.16 -29.58 8.36
C ARG A 103 -6.74 -29.68 8.90
N LEU A 104 -5.79 -28.90 8.38
CA LEU A 104 -4.42 -28.81 8.92
C LEU A 104 -4.34 -28.07 10.26
N ILE A 105 -5.22 -27.09 10.50
CA ILE A 105 -5.26 -26.31 11.75
C ILE A 105 -6.09 -27.02 12.83
N SER A 106 -7.10 -27.81 12.46
CA SER A 106 -7.94 -28.54 13.43
C SER A 106 -7.33 -29.84 13.92
N VAL A 107 -6.28 -30.36 13.29
CA VAL A 107 -5.57 -31.56 13.75
C VAL A 107 -4.72 -31.29 15.01
N THR A 108 -4.46 -30.02 15.34
CA THR A 108 -3.72 -29.65 16.56
C THR A 108 -4.59 -29.21 17.75
N ALA A 109 -5.91 -29.20 17.64
CA ALA A 109 -6.78 -28.62 18.66
C ALA A 109 -8.08 -29.36 18.97
N ALA A 110 -8.17 -30.69 18.83
CA ALA A 110 -9.29 -31.43 19.48
C ALA A 110 -9.04 -32.94 19.45
N LEU A 111 -8.72 -33.47 20.58
CA LEU A 111 -9.02 -34.83 20.98
C LEU A 111 -10.46 -34.88 21.46
N ASP A 112 -11.42 -35.14 20.57
CA ASP A 112 -12.75 -35.66 20.90
C ASP A 112 -13.17 -36.67 19.85
N PRO A 113 -13.30 -37.96 20.18
CA PRO A 113 -13.51 -39.04 19.22
C PRO A 113 -14.93 -39.24 18.73
N SER A 114 -15.90 -38.40 19.07
CA SER A 114 -17.32 -38.72 18.88
C SER A 114 -18.03 -37.92 17.76
N ALA A 115 -17.36 -37.11 16.97
CA ALA A 115 -17.97 -36.41 15.85
C ALA A 115 -17.59 -37.04 14.49
N TYR A 116 -18.29 -38.08 14.10
CA TYR A 116 -18.31 -38.54 12.71
C TYR A 116 -18.98 -37.46 11.85
N CYS A 117 -18.17 -36.74 11.10
CA CYS A 117 -18.64 -35.79 10.10
C CYS A 117 -18.62 -36.47 8.73
N GLU A 118 -19.76 -36.42 8.07
CA GLU A 118 -19.92 -36.91 6.71
C GLU A 118 -18.87 -36.35 5.77
N THR A 119 -18.18 -37.24 5.06
CA THR A 119 -17.20 -36.86 4.04
C THR A 119 -17.88 -36.09 2.93
N PRO A 120 -17.44 -34.88 2.57
CA PRO A 120 -17.99 -34.20 1.41
C PRO A 120 -17.71 -35.03 0.15
N VAL A 121 -18.76 -35.32 -0.63
CA VAL A 121 -18.68 -36.02 -1.89
C VAL A 121 -17.66 -35.30 -2.79
N TYR A 122 -16.56 -35.97 -3.06
CA TYR A 122 -15.55 -35.52 -4.02
C TYR A 122 -16.16 -35.66 -5.42
N ASN A 123 -16.35 -34.53 -6.11
CA ASN A 123 -16.74 -34.51 -7.51
C ASN A 123 -15.48 -34.43 -8.38
N PRO A 124 -15.03 -35.53 -9.00
CA PRO A 124 -13.81 -35.58 -9.78
C PRO A 124 -13.85 -34.72 -11.05
N ASP A 125 -15.04 -34.39 -11.55
CA ASP A 125 -15.21 -33.64 -12.81
C ASP A 125 -14.94 -32.13 -12.69
N LEU A 126 -14.91 -31.60 -11.47
CA LEU A 126 -14.61 -30.17 -11.24
C LEU A 126 -13.11 -29.87 -11.20
N CYS A 127 -12.27 -30.83 -10.88
CA CYS A 127 -10.83 -30.63 -10.71
C CYS A 127 -10.09 -30.33 -12.02
N PRO A 128 -10.30 -31.07 -13.13
CA PRO A 128 -9.60 -30.82 -14.39
C PRO A 128 -9.97 -29.48 -15.04
N ASN A 129 -11.25 -29.10 -14.99
CA ASN A 129 -11.70 -27.81 -15.56
C ASN A 129 -11.14 -26.60 -14.83
N MET A 130 -10.89 -26.71 -13.53
CA MET A 130 -10.33 -25.66 -12.71
C MET A 130 -8.81 -25.52 -12.90
N ILE A 131 -8.11 -26.63 -12.99
CA ILE A 131 -6.67 -26.65 -13.32
C ILE A 131 -6.46 -26.06 -14.71
N ALA A 132 -7.30 -26.40 -15.69
CA ALA A 132 -7.25 -25.86 -17.04
C ALA A 132 -7.53 -24.35 -17.07
N ALA A 133 -8.51 -23.86 -16.30
CA ALA A 133 -8.82 -22.42 -16.21
C ALA A 133 -7.69 -21.63 -15.57
N GLN A 134 -7.04 -22.17 -14.54
CA GLN A 134 -5.90 -21.57 -13.89
C GLN A 134 -4.67 -21.57 -14.79
N ALA A 135 -4.38 -22.67 -15.46
CA ALA A 135 -3.30 -22.75 -16.45
C ALA A 135 -3.48 -21.74 -17.59
N LYS A 136 -4.72 -21.56 -18.05
CA LYS A 136 -5.08 -20.55 -19.06
C LYS A 136 -4.83 -19.11 -18.56
N LEU A 137 -5.21 -18.81 -17.32
CA LEU A 137 -4.94 -17.49 -16.71
C LEU A 137 -3.43 -17.23 -16.62
N VAL A 138 -2.65 -18.19 -16.12
CA VAL A 138 -1.19 -18.10 -16.00
C VAL A 138 -0.54 -17.91 -17.38
N TYR A 139 -1.00 -18.64 -18.41
CA TYR A 139 -0.53 -18.46 -19.78
C TYR A 139 -0.72 -17.03 -20.28
N HIS A 140 -1.92 -16.46 -20.15
CA HIS A 140 -2.18 -15.09 -20.59
C HIS A 140 -1.46 -14.04 -19.76
N LEU A 141 -1.26 -14.28 -18.45
CA LEU A 141 -0.47 -13.40 -17.59
C LEU A 141 1.02 -13.42 -17.97
N ASN A 142 1.57 -14.59 -18.32
CA ASN A 142 2.94 -14.69 -18.81
C ASN A 142 3.12 -13.96 -20.15
N LYS A 143 2.16 -14.10 -21.05
CA LYS A 143 2.14 -13.35 -22.29
C LYS A 143 2.07 -11.84 -22.05
N TYR A 144 1.17 -11.38 -21.19
CA TYR A 144 1.05 -9.98 -20.79
C TYR A 144 2.35 -9.46 -20.17
N TYR A 145 2.98 -10.23 -19.30
CA TYR A 145 4.27 -9.86 -18.70
C TYR A 145 5.35 -9.67 -19.76
N ASN A 146 5.49 -10.61 -20.69
CA ASN A 146 6.53 -10.55 -21.73
C ASN A 146 6.30 -9.43 -22.73
N GLU A 147 5.06 -9.16 -23.12
CA GLU A 147 4.74 -8.16 -24.12
C GLU A 147 4.58 -6.76 -23.51
N LYS A 148 3.75 -6.61 -22.49
CA LYS A 148 3.36 -5.30 -21.95
C LYS A 148 4.29 -4.83 -20.82
N CYS A 149 4.62 -5.71 -19.86
CA CYS A 149 5.46 -5.32 -18.73
C CYS A 149 6.91 -5.11 -19.14
N GLN A 150 7.47 -5.93 -20.03
CA GLN A 150 8.84 -5.76 -20.52
C GLN A 150 8.98 -4.52 -21.39
N SER A 151 8.00 -4.28 -22.29
CA SER A 151 7.95 -3.07 -23.11
C SER A 151 7.85 -1.80 -22.24
N ARG A 152 6.98 -1.83 -21.21
CA ARG A 152 6.89 -0.76 -20.21
C ARG A 152 8.22 -0.54 -19.51
N LYS A 153 8.88 -1.60 -19.05
CA LYS A 153 10.17 -1.54 -18.36
C LYS A 153 11.25 -0.92 -19.26
N ALA A 154 11.31 -1.33 -20.51
CA ALA A 154 12.27 -0.78 -21.47
C ALA A 154 12.04 0.71 -21.75
N ALA A 155 10.78 1.13 -21.92
CA ALA A 155 10.41 2.53 -22.11
C ALA A 155 10.77 3.38 -20.89
N ILE A 156 10.46 2.92 -19.70
CA ILE A 156 10.81 3.61 -18.43
C ILE A 156 12.32 3.68 -18.25
N SER A 157 13.07 2.60 -18.53
CA SER A 157 14.54 2.61 -18.44
C SER A 157 15.17 3.64 -19.36
N LYS A 158 14.65 3.80 -20.59
CA LYS A 158 15.09 4.86 -21.51
C LYS A 158 14.82 6.24 -20.93
N THR A 159 13.62 6.46 -20.40
CA THR A 159 13.24 7.73 -19.77
C THR A 159 14.10 8.03 -18.54
N ILE A 160 14.36 7.04 -17.68
CA ILE A 160 15.20 7.20 -16.49
C ILE A 160 16.60 7.69 -16.87
N ARG A 161 17.22 7.11 -17.89
CA ARG A 161 18.56 7.55 -18.34
C ARG A 161 18.57 9.00 -18.82
N GLU A 162 17.54 9.42 -19.52
CA GLU A 162 17.39 10.82 -19.96
C GLU A 162 17.17 11.75 -18.76
N VAL A 163 16.25 11.39 -17.88
CA VAL A 163 15.94 12.16 -16.68
C VAL A 163 17.16 12.27 -15.74
N CYS A 164 17.88 11.17 -15.53
CA CYS A 164 19.07 11.17 -14.65
C CYS A 164 20.20 12.03 -15.20
N LYS A 165 20.36 12.15 -16.51
CA LYS A 165 21.34 13.08 -17.11
C LYS A 165 21.03 14.52 -16.73
N VAL A 166 19.77 14.94 -16.87
CA VAL A 166 19.33 16.30 -16.52
C VAL A 166 19.46 16.54 -15.02
N VAL A 167 19.01 15.60 -14.20
CA VAL A 167 19.09 15.69 -12.72
C VAL A 167 20.53 15.76 -12.26
N SER A 168 21.44 14.93 -12.81
CA SER A 168 22.86 14.95 -12.47
C SER A 168 23.51 16.28 -12.84
N ASP A 169 23.14 16.91 -13.93
CA ASP A 169 23.67 18.20 -14.34
C ASP A 169 23.23 19.31 -13.36
N VAL A 170 21.95 19.34 -13.02
CA VAL A 170 21.42 20.26 -11.99
C VAL A 170 22.11 20.05 -10.65
N LEU A 171 22.29 18.79 -10.21
CA LEU A 171 22.92 18.47 -8.94
C LEU A 171 24.42 18.84 -8.90
N LYS A 172 25.14 18.79 -10.02
CA LYS A 172 26.52 19.30 -10.11
C LYS A 172 26.58 20.80 -9.82
N GLU A 173 25.66 21.58 -10.37
CA GLU A 173 25.58 23.02 -10.07
C GLU A 173 25.21 23.28 -8.61
N VAL A 174 24.40 22.42 -8.00
CA VAL A 174 24.11 22.48 -6.56
C VAL A 174 25.37 22.18 -5.75
N GLU A 175 26.12 21.12 -6.08
CA GLU A 175 27.36 20.73 -5.38
C GLU A 175 28.43 21.80 -5.46
N VAL A 176 28.55 22.48 -6.59
CA VAL A 176 29.51 23.63 -6.75
C VAL A 176 29.17 24.77 -5.77
N GLN A 177 27.86 25.01 -5.55
CA GLN A 177 27.40 26.06 -4.63
C GLN A 177 27.49 25.62 -3.17
N GLU A 178 27.24 24.34 -2.90
CA GLU A 178 27.12 23.77 -1.55
C GLU A 178 27.61 22.32 -1.55
N PRO A 179 28.91 22.07 -1.28
CA PRO A 179 29.49 20.73 -1.38
C PRO A 179 28.91 19.66 -0.45
N ARG A 180 28.10 20.06 0.51
CA ARG A 180 27.37 19.11 1.40
C ARG A 180 26.27 18.33 0.67
N PHE A 181 25.74 18.86 -0.45
CA PHE A 181 24.78 18.19 -1.32
C PHE A 181 25.54 17.53 -2.48
N ILE A 182 25.72 16.23 -2.40
CA ILE A 182 26.51 15.45 -3.35
C ILE A 182 25.74 15.24 -4.64
N SER A 183 26.40 15.36 -5.79
CA SER A 183 25.77 15.22 -7.11
C SER A 183 25.68 13.78 -7.63
N SER A 184 26.35 12.82 -6.98
CA SER A 184 26.42 11.46 -7.50
C SER A 184 25.10 10.70 -7.38
N LEU A 185 24.58 10.26 -8.52
CA LEU A 185 23.53 9.25 -8.60
C LEU A 185 24.21 7.91 -8.87
N SER A 186 24.27 7.04 -7.86
CA SER A 186 24.91 5.73 -7.98
C SER A 186 24.08 4.79 -8.85
N GLU A 187 24.67 4.23 -9.91
CA GLU A 187 24.08 3.18 -10.72
C GLU A 187 24.65 1.83 -10.30
N MET A 188 23.78 0.92 -9.84
CA MET A 188 24.13 -0.46 -9.50
C MET A 188 23.15 -1.41 -10.21
N ASP A 189 23.67 -2.44 -10.86
CA ASP A 189 22.86 -3.50 -11.52
C ASP A 189 21.78 -2.95 -12.47
N ASN A 190 22.10 -1.97 -13.31
CA ASN A 190 21.17 -1.26 -14.21
C ASN A 190 20.02 -0.55 -13.49
N ARG A 191 20.23 -0.18 -12.24
CA ARG A 191 19.29 0.55 -11.41
C ARG A 191 20.01 1.72 -10.73
N PHE A 192 19.38 2.88 -10.70
CA PHE A 192 19.87 4.00 -9.90
C PHE A 192 19.43 3.82 -8.44
N GLU A 193 20.39 3.83 -7.52
CA GLU A 193 20.09 3.79 -6.09
C GLU A 193 19.30 5.03 -5.69
N GLY A 194 18.24 4.85 -4.89
CA GLY A 194 17.38 5.94 -4.45
C GLY A 194 16.41 6.47 -5.49
N LEU A 195 16.32 5.84 -6.69
CA LEU A 195 15.34 6.20 -7.69
C LEU A 195 14.11 5.29 -7.60
N GLU A 196 12.96 5.90 -7.39
CA GLU A 196 11.64 5.23 -7.38
C GLU A 196 10.78 5.73 -8.56
N VAL A 197 10.11 4.79 -9.21
CA VAL A 197 9.17 5.08 -10.31
C VAL A 197 7.77 5.16 -9.74
N ILE A 198 7.24 6.38 -9.62
CA ILE A 198 5.87 6.62 -9.13
C ILE A 198 4.86 6.31 -10.24
N SER A 199 5.14 6.81 -11.43
CA SER A 199 4.39 6.54 -12.67
C SER A 199 5.34 6.59 -13.87
N PRO A 200 4.92 6.26 -15.09
CA PRO A 200 5.77 6.38 -16.28
C PRO A 200 6.32 7.77 -16.57
N THR A 201 5.71 8.79 -15.98
CA THR A 201 6.09 10.21 -16.17
C THR A 201 6.50 10.90 -14.88
N GLU A 202 6.48 10.19 -13.73
CA GLU A 202 6.77 10.75 -12.42
C GLU A 202 7.77 9.88 -11.67
N PHE A 203 8.84 10.51 -11.20
CA PHE A 203 9.98 9.85 -10.55
C PHE A 203 10.31 10.55 -9.25
N GLU A 204 10.81 9.80 -8.30
CA GLU A 204 11.40 10.31 -7.07
C GLU A 204 12.87 9.89 -7.00
N VAL A 205 13.76 10.85 -6.74
CA VAL A 205 15.18 10.64 -6.54
C VAL A 205 15.51 11.00 -5.09
N VAL A 206 16.07 10.05 -4.37
CA VAL A 206 16.62 10.28 -3.03
C VAL A 206 18.08 10.68 -3.18
N LEU A 207 18.40 11.90 -2.73
CA LEU A 207 19.78 12.41 -2.67
C LEU A 207 20.37 12.08 -1.31
N TYR A 208 21.31 11.14 -1.25
CA TYR A 208 21.93 10.75 0.01
C TYR A 208 22.96 11.78 0.45
N LEU A 209 22.71 12.35 1.63
CA LEU A 209 23.59 13.29 2.28
C LEU A 209 24.69 12.56 3.06
N ASN A 210 25.89 13.16 3.09
CA ASN A 210 27.00 12.62 3.88
C ASN A 210 26.73 12.78 5.37
N GLN A 211 27.02 11.72 6.10
CA GLN A 211 27.15 11.65 7.56
C GLN A 211 26.05 12.36 8.36
N MET A 212 25.21 11.56 8.96
CA MET A 212 24.31 12.01 10.02
C MET A 212 25.08 12.55 11.23
N GLY A 213 26.32 12.08 11.43
CA GLY A 213 27.28 12.60 12.40
C GLY A 213 26.83 12.42 13.86
N VAL A 214 26.77 13.55 14.57
CA VAL A 214 26.56 13.57 16.04
C VAL A 214 25.08 13.50 16.46
N PHE A 215 24.18 13.12 15.56
CA PHE A 215 22.77 13.01 15.86
C PHE A 215 22.36 11.59 16.24
N ASN A 216 21.48 11.49 17.22
CA ASN A 216 20.75 10.27 17.54
C ASN A 216 19.40 10.27 16.84
N PHE A 217 19.07 9.14 16.24
CA PHE A 217 17.75 8.90 15.71
C PHE A 217 16.77 8.63 16.86
N VAL A 218 15.68 9.39 16.91
CA VAL A 218 14.62 9.25 17.92
C VAL A 218 13.29 8.94 17.21
N ASP A 219 12.84 7.72 17.42
CA ASP A 219 11.58 7.19 16.96
C ASP A 219 10.79 6.68 18.15
N ASP A 220 9.92 7.52 18.71
CA ASP A 220 9.07 7.21 19.85
C ASP A 220 7.64 6.82 19.44
N GLY A 221 7.35 6.82 18.13
CA GLY A 221 6.03 6.50 17.57
C GLY A 221 5.00 7.61 17.72
N SER A 222 5.38 8.78 18.24
CA SER A 222 4.47 9.92 18.40
C SER A 222 4.03 10.51 17.06
N LEU A 223 4.88 10.42 16.04
CA LEU A 223 4.62 10.89 14.68
C LEU A 223 4.55 9.68 13.74
N PRO A 224 3.36 9.27 13.26
CA PRO A 224 3.23 8.14 12.35
C PRO A 224 4.08 8.32 11.09
N GLY A 225 4.98 7.35 10.82
CA GLY A 225 5.86 7.38 9.66
C GLY A 225 7.01 8.38 9.71
N CYS A 226 7.22 9.08 10.82
CA CYS A 226 8.23 10.10 10.98
C CYS A 226 9.10 9.87 12.22
N ALA A 227 10.28 10.48 12.21
CA ALA A 227 11.21 10.48 13.33
C ALA A 227 11.98 11.79 13.40
N VAL A 228 12.67 12.05 14.51
CA VAL A 228 13.51 13.23 14.68
C VAL A 228 14.97 12.85 14.90
N LEU A 229 15.85 13.72 14.45
CA LEU A 229 17.30 13.63 14.68
C LEU A 229 17.69 14.64 15.76
N LYS A 230 18.08 14.13 16.93
CA LYS A 230 18.47 14.94 18.08
C LYS A 230 19.96 14.86 18.32
N LEU A 231 20.62 15.98 18.63
CA LEU A 231 22.02 15.99 19.03
C LEU A 231 22.26 15.02 20.19
N SER A 232 23.29 14.19 20.07
CA SER A 232 23.70 13.25 21.11
C SER A 232 24.22 13.98 22.38
N ASP A 233 24.89 15.11 22.17
CA ASP A 233 25.39 16.01 23.21
C ASP A 233 25.40 17.44 22.65
N GLY A 234 24.80 18.39 23.38
CA GLY A 234 24.75 19.80 22.98
C GLY A 234 26.12 20.44 22.78
N ARG A 235 27.17 19.97 23.48
CA ARG A 235 28.56 20.41 23.31
C ARG A 235 29.14 20.05 21.94
N LYS A 236 28.59 19.04 21.26
CA LYS A 236 29.02 18.61 19.92
C LYS A 236 28.35 19.40 18.79
N ARG A 237 27.56 20.41 19.11
CA ARG A 237 26.83 21.20 18.10
C ARG A 237 27.74 21.80 17.04
N SER A 238 28.81 22.42 17.47
CA SER A 238 29.82 23.06 16.58
C SER A 238 30.62 22.06 15.74
N MET A 239 30.63 20.79 16.11
CA MET A 239 31.31 19.72 15.37
C MET A 239 30.46 19.15 14.22
N SER A 240 29.17 19.54 14.16
CA SER A 240 28.29 19.05 13.11
C SER A 240 28.49 19.78 11.79
N LEU A 241 28.64 19.05 10.71
CA LEU A 241 28.60 19.56 9.34
C LEU A 241 27.32 20.35 9.03
N TRP A 242 26.24 20.06 9.78
CA TRP A 242 24.87 20.59 9.59
C TRP A 242 24.48 21.63 10.66
N VAL A 243 25.43 22.29 11.31
CA VAL A 243 25.22 23.15 12.47
C VAL A 243 24.14 24.23 12.25
N GLU A 244 24.08 24.82 11.08
CA GLU A 244 23.13 25.90 10.74
C GLU A 244 21.67 25.41 10.61
N PHE A 245 21.49 24.11 10.41
CA PHE A 245 20.17 23.48 10.31
C PHE A 245 19.68 22.93 11.65
N ILE A 246 20.47 23.08 12.71
CA ILE A 246 20.08 22.64 14.06
C ILE A 246 19.17 23.69 14.69
N THR A 247 18.02 23.26 15.21
CA THR A 247 17.09 24.10 15.96
C THR A 247 17.65 24.48 17.31
N ALA A 248 17.07 25.48 17.97
CA ALA A 248 17.42 25.85 19.35
C ALA A 248 17.30 24.66 20.32
N SER A 249 16.31 23.79 20.09
CA SER A 249 16.06 22.58 20.90
C SER A 249 17.02 21.42 20.60
N GLY A 250 18.01 21.60 19.69
CA GLY A 250 19.00 20.58 19.35
C GLY A 250 18.56 19.54 18.33
N TYR A 251 17.51 19.79 17.55
CA TYR A 251 17.04 18.91 16.49
C TYR A 251 17.61 19.34 15.13
N LEU A 252 17.98 18.37 14.31
CA LEU A 252 18.32 18.60 12.90
C LEU A 252 17.04 18.74 12.10
N SER A 253 16.78 19.92 11.56
CA SER A 253 15.55 20.26 10.88
C SER A 253 15.53 19.80 9.43
N ALA A 254 14.65 18.84 9.11
CA ALA A 254 14.39 18.41 7.74
C ALA A 254 13.88 19.57 6.87
N ARG A 255 13.03 20.42 7.42
CA ARG A 255 12.49 21.59 6.73
C ARG A 255 13.57 22.60 6.34
N LYS A 256 14.50 22.93 7.24
CA LYS A 256 15.60 23.86 6.93
C LYS A 256 16.50 23.33 5.83
N ILE A 257 16.86 22.03 5.87
CA ILE A 257 17.67 21.38 4.82
C ILE A 257 16.92 21.42 3.49
N ARG A 258 15.64 21.06 3.47
CA ARG A 258 14.80 21.07 2.27
C ARG A 258 14.68 22.50 1.68
N SER A 259 14.44 23.49 2.52
CA SER A 259 14.34 24.89 2.12
C SER A 259 15.64 25.41 1.50
N ARG A 260 16.78 25.08 2.11
CA ARG A 260 18.10 25.43 1.56
C ARG A 260 18.33 24.73 0.23
N PHE A 261 18.06 23.44 0.16
CA PHE A 261 18.17 22.66 -1.07
C PHE A 261 17.30 23.21 -2.20
N GLN A 262 16.06 23.62 -1.89
CA GLN A 262 15.15 24.26 -2.84
C GLN A 262 15.74 25.53 -3.43
N THR A 263 16.34 26.39 -2.61
CA THR A 263 17.00 27.62 -3.06
C THR A 263 18.18 27.31 -3.98
N LEU A 264 19.00 26.33 -3.61
CA LEU A 264 20.16 25.92 -4.42
C LEU A 264 19.74 25.32 -5.77
N VAL A 265 18.71 24.49 -5.80
CA VAL A 265 18.20 23.92 -7.04
C VAL A 265 17.58 25.00 -7.94
N ALA A 266 16.86 25.96 -7.39
CA ALA A 266 16.34 27.08 -8.17
C ALA A 266 17.47 27.85 -8.89
N GLN A 267 18.55 28.14 -8.20
CA GLN A 267 19.73 28.79 -8.79
C GLN A 267 20.48 27.89 -9.78
N ALA A 268 20.52 26.58 -9.53
CA ALA A 268 21.19 25.60 -10.37
C ALA A 268 20.47 25.39 -11.72
N VAL A 269 19.14 25.42 -11.72
CA VAL A 269 18.33 25.28 -12.95
C VAL A 269 18.67 26.36 -13.96
N ASP A 270 18.91 27.59 -13.54
CA ASP A 270 19.27 28.71 -14.41
C ASP A 270 20.68 28.58 -15.01
N LYS A 271 21.58 27.86 -14.34
CA LYS A 271 23.00 27.72 -14.68
C LYS A 271 23.32 26.42 -15.42
N CYS A 272 22.51 25.37 -15.24
CA CYS A 272 22.80 24.06 -15.81
C CYS A 272 22.73 24.03 -17.35
N SER A 273 23.37 23.02 -17.94
CA SER A 273 23.40 22.85 -19.40
C SER A 273 22.02 22.57 -20.02
N TYR A 274 21.06 22.13 -19.20
CA TYR A 274 19.69 21.76 -19.60
C TYR A 274 18.63 22.82 -19.26
N ARG A 275 19.03 24.06 -18.96
CA ARG A 275 18.15 25.18 -18.54
C ARG A 275 16.93 25.38 -19.45
N ASP A 276 17.05 25.10 -20.76
CA ASP A 276 15.99 25.31 -21.73
C ASP A 276 14.89 24.23 -21.65
N VAL A 277 15.17 23.08 -21.03
CA VAL A 277 14.28 21.91 -20.97
C VAL A 277 13.89 21.51 -19.54
N VAL A 278 14.47 22.14 -18.51
CA VAL A 278 14.17 21.90 -17.11
C VAL A 278 13.61 23.14 -16.46
N LYS A 279 12.55 22.96 -15.68
CA LYS A 279 11.91 24.05 -14.91
C LYS A 279 11.60 23.54 -13.52
N MET A 280 11.76 24.41 -12.54
CA MET A 280 11.31 24.11 -11.19
C MET A 280 9.80 24.27 -11.11
N VAL A 281 9.13 23.32 -10.45
CA VAL A 281 7.69 23.39 -10.18
C VAL A 281 7.49 24.35 -9.01
N ALA A 282 6.69 25.40 -9.21
CA ALA A 282 6.35 26.37 -8.18
C ALA A 282 5.30 25.82 -7.19
N ASP A 283 5.11 26.53 -6.07
CA ASP A 283 4.05 26.32 -5.07
C ASP A 283 4.07 24.93 -4.40
N THR A 284 5.24 24.37 -4.22
CA THR A 284 5.44 23.12 -3.50
C THR A 284 6.56 23.25 -2.48
N SER A 285 6.37 22.65 -1.29
CA SER A 285 7.41 22.56 -0.26
C SER A 285 8.52 21.56 -0.65
N GLU A 286 8.24 20.66 -1.59
CA GLU A 286 9.14 19.65 -2.12
C GLU A 286 9.88 20.18 -3.36
N VAL A 287 11.11 19.72 -3.58
CA VAL A 287 11.88 20.07 -4.77
C VAL A 287 11.43 19.21 -5.93
N LYS A 288 10.72 19.80 -6.87
CA LYS A 288 10.22 19.12 -8.08
C LYS A 288 10.73 19.83 -9.33
N LEU A 289 11.28 19.05 -10.24
CA LEU A 289 11.69 19.49 -11.55
C LEU A 289 10.73 18.95 -12.60
N ARG A 290 10.32 19.82 -13.52
CA ARG A 290 9.61 19.44 -14.74
C ARG A 290 10.60 19.42 -15.90
N ILE A 291 10.75 18.29 -16.56
CA ILE A 291 11.71 18.06 -17.64
C ILE A 291 10.92 17.89 -18.94
N ARG A 292 11.24 18.73 -19.94
CA ARG A 292 10.59 18.78 -21.28
C ARG A 292 9.06 18.89 -21.21
N ASP A 293 8.55 19.58 -20.21
CA ASP A 293 7.11 19.74 -19.90
C ASP A 293 6.33 18.41 -19.78
N ARG A 294 7.03 17.28 -19.73
CA ARG A 294 6.46 15.93 -19.70
C ARG A 294 6.75 15.16 -18.44
N TYR A 295 7.98 15.19 -17.95
CA TYR A 295 8.40 14.38 -16.82
C TYR A 295 8.50 15.22 -15.56
N VAL A 296 8.04 14.69 -14.44
CA VAL A 296 8.18 15.31 -13.13
C VAL A 296 9.14 14.47 -12.29
N VAL A 297 10.15 15.10 -11.73
CA VAL A 297 11.13 14.45 -10.86
C VAL A 297 11.16 15.20 -9.54
N GLN A 298 10.82 14.52 -8.47
CA GLN A 298 11.01 15.01 -7.11
C GLN A 298 12.38 14.58 -6.62
N ILE A 299 13.17 15.52 -6.09
CA ILE A 299 14.48 15.25 -5.51
C ILE A 299 14.42 15.53 -4.00
N THR A 300 14.69 14.51 -3.20
CA THR A 300 14.54 14.56 -1.75
C THR A 300 15.89 14.27 -1.07
N PRO A 301 16.50 15.24 -0.38
CA PRO A 301 17.67 14.98 0.47
C PRO A 301 17.31 14.01 1.60
N ALA A 302 18.22 13.07 1.88
CA ALA A 302 17.97 12.04 2.87
C ALA A 302 19.26 11.55 3.55
N PHE A 303 19.11 10.98 4.74
CA PHE A 303 20.15 10.19 5.40
C PHE A 303 19.83 8.70 5.30
N LYS A 304 20.84 7.90 4.97
CA LYS A 304 20.75 6.44 4.93
C LYS A 304 21.13 5.85 6.29
N CYS A 305 20.28 5.05 6.87
CA CYS A 305 20.43 4.38 8.16
C CYS A 305 20.51 2.87 7.96
N THR A 306 21.69 2.35 7.64
CA THR A 306 21.96 0.91 7.46
C THR A 306 22.25 0.23 8.80
N GLY A 307 21.84 -1.02 8.96
CA GLY A 307 22.07 -1.80 10.17
C GLY A 307 21.26 -1.35 11.39
N ILE A 308 20.37 -0.38 11.22
CA ILE A 308 19.46 0.13 12.25
C ILE A 308 18.02 -0.20 11.85
N TRP A 309 17.19 -0.57 12.84
CA TRP A 309 15.77 -0.83 12.62
C TRP A 309 14.93 0.07 13.52
N PRO A 310 13.92 0.78 12.99
CA PRO A 310 13.19 1.77 13.78
C PRO A 310 12.25 1.10 14.77
N ARG A 311 12.05 1.75 15.91
CA ARG A 311 11.22 1.26 17.00
C ARG A 311 9.75 1.13 16.59
N SER A 312 9.27 2.06 15.77
CA SER A 312 7.91 2.03 15.20
C SER A 312 7.64 0.79 14.33
N ALA A 313 8.69 0.17 13.77
CA ALA A 313 8.63 -1.06 12.99
C ALA A 313 9.10 -2.31 13.78
N ALA A 314 9.30 -2.22 15.09
CA ALA A 314 9.84 -3.31 15.93
C ALA A 314 8.93 -4.54 15.99
N HIS A 315 7.61 -4.38 15.74
CA HIS A 315 6.65 -5.49 15.69
C HIS A 315 6.87 -6.44 14.51
N TRP A 316 7.60 -6.00 13.49
CA TRP A 316 7.93 -6.84 12.33
C TRP A 316 9.26 -7.59 12.53
N PRO A 317 9.36 -8.89 12.18
CA PRO A 317 8.31 -9.76 11.62
C PRO A 317 7.27 -10.16 12.68
N LEU A 318 6.06 -10.51 12.23
CA LEU A 318 5.01 -10.99 13.13
C LEU A 318 5.38 -12.38 13.65
N PRO A 319 5.39 -12.64 14.98
CA PRO A 319 5.96 -13.85 15.57
C PRO A 319 5.21 -15.14 15.20
N HIS A 320 3.96 -15.02 14.74
CA HIS A 320 3.10 -16.16 14.39
C HIS A 320 3.02 -16.41 12.87
N ILE A 321 3.72 -15.60 12.07
CA ILE A 321 3.79 -15.76 10.61
C ILE A 321 5.18 -16.31 10.27
N PRO A 322 5.29 -17.47 9.60
CA PRO A 322 6.57 -18.10 9.32
C PRO A 322 7.37 -17.43 8.19
N TRP A 323 6.81 -16.41 7.57
CA TRP A 323 7.46 -15.63 6.53
C TRP A 323 7.66 -14.16 6.97
N PRO A 324 8.79 -13.56 6.59
CA PRO A 324 9.97 -14.16 5.93
C PRO A 324 10.81 -15.00 6.90
N GLY A 325 11.62 -15.92 6.34
CA GLY A 325 12.54 -16.73 7.16
C GLY A 325 13.62 -15.88 7.86
N PRO A 326 14.28 -16.42 8.92
CA PRO A 326 15.19 -15.65 9.77
C PRO A 326 16.32 -14.95 9.03
N ASN A 327 16.91 -15.62 8.03
CA ASN A 327 17.99 -15.05 7.21
C ASN A 327 17.50 -13.84 6.41
N ARG A 328 16.30 -13.94 5.83
CA ARG A 328 15.70 -12.81 5.09
C ARG A 328 15.34 -11.67 6.02
N VAL A 329 14.88 -11.94 7.22
CA VAL A 329 14.64 -10.91 8.25
C VAL A 329 15.91 -10.16 8.58
N ALA A 330 17.03 -10.89 8.77
CA ALA A 330 18.33 -10.28 9.03
C ALA A 330 18.80 -9.38 7.87
N GLU A 331 18.68 -9.87 6.63
CA GLU A 331 19.01 -9.11 5.42
C GLU A 331 18.17 -7.82 5.31
N VAL A 332 16.85 -7.92 5.51
CA VAL A 332 15.92 -6.78 5.45
C VAL A 332 16.23 -5.73 6.51
N LYS A 333 16.51 -6.16 7.75
CA LYS A 333 16.89 -5.25 8.83
C LYS A 333 18.27 -4.63 8.65
N ALA A 334 19.20 -5.37 8.01
CA ALA A 334 20.52 -4.85 7.69
C ALA A 334 20.48 -3.74 6.63
N GLU A 335 19.56 -3.81 5.65
CA GLU A 335 19.34 -2.70 4.71
C GLU A 335 18.91 -1.41 5.42
N GLY A 336 18.16 -1.54 6.51
CA GLY A 336 17.71 -0.43 7.32
C GLY A 336 16.63 0.42 6.63
N PHE A 337 16.77 1.74 6.73
CA PHE A 337 15.79 2.69 6.21
C PHE A 337 16.46 4.02 5.85
N ASN A 338 15.72 4.86 5.15
CA ASN A 338 16.11 6.23 4.85
C ASN A 338 15.30 7.22 5.69
N LEU A 339 15.90 8.34 6.03
CA LEU A 339 15.27 9.51 6.64
C LEU A 339 15.16 10.60 5.57
N LEU A 340 13.95 10.80 5.03
CA LEU A 340 13.71 11.75 3.96
C LEU A 340 13.32 13.12 4.51
N SER A 341 13.88 14.18 3.94
CA SER A 341 13.49 15.57 4.25
C SER A 341 12.17 15.95 3.55
N LYS A 342 11.15 15.11 3.70
CA LYS A 342 9.80 15.35 3.22
C LYS A 342 8.94 16.05 4.27
N GLU A 343 7.86 16.67 3.80
CA GLU A 343 6.86 17.24 4.68
C GLU A 343 6.14 16.10 5.44
N CYS A 344 6.08 16.22 6.78
CA CYS A 344 5.31 15.31 7.61
C CYS A 344 3.88 15.85 7.73
N TYR A 345 2.89 15.01 7.44
CA TYR A 345 1.49 15.38 7.59
C TYR A 345 1.00 15.04 8.99
N SER A 346 0.48 16.05 9.69
CA SER A 346 -0.18 15.86 10.97
C SER A 346 -1.55 15.20 10.80
N LEU A 347 -1.89 14.30 11.72
CA LEU A 347 -3.23 13.71 11.81
C LEU A 347 -4.32 14.77 12.08
N ASN A 348 -3.95 15.93 12.66
CA ASN A 348 -4.88 16.98 13.10
C ASN A 348 -4.89 18.21 12.19
N GLY A 349 -4.22 18.19 11.03
CA GLY A 349 -4.23 19.30 10.07
C GLY A 349 -3.46 20.55 10.51
N LYS A 350 -2.94 20.60 11.74
CA LYS A 350 -2.06 21.67 12.23
C LYS A 350 -0.70 21.06 12.53
N GLN A 351 0.32 21.47 11.78
CA GLN A 351 1.69 21.05 12.05
C GLN A 351 2.18 21.68 13.36
N SER A 352 2.64 20.84 14.28
CA SER A 352 3.47 21.30 15.40
C SER A 352 4.87 21.65 14.92
N SER A 353 5.63 22.42 15.69
CA SER A 353 7.03 22.73 15.35
C SER A 353 7.89 21.46 15.24
N ALA A 354 7.60 20.42 16.04
CA ALA A 354 8.28 19.13 15.98
C ALA A 354 7.98 18.37 14.67
N GLU A 355 6.75 18.41 14.17
CA GLU A 355 6.36 17.79 12.90
C GLU A 355 7.05 18.44 11.70
N SER A 356 7.20 19.77 11.70
CA SER A 356 7.84 20.48 10.59
C SER A 356 9.35 20.21 10.48
N ASP A 357 10.00 19.79 11.55
CA ASP A 357 11.42 19.47 11.62
C ASP A 357 11.72 17.96 11.55
N ALA A 358 10.66 17.12 11.51
CA ALA A 358 10.79 15.67 11.47
C ALA A 358 11.15 15.15 10.07
N TRP A 359 11.65 13.91 10.05
CA TRP A 359 12.09 13.18 8.87
C TRP A 359 11.15 12.02 8.58
N VAL A 360 10.84 11.79 7.33
CA VAL A 360 9.97 10.69 6.90
C VAL A 360 10.77 9.40 6.78
N LEU A 361 10.24 8.31 7.36
CA LEU A 361 10.81 6.97 7.23
C LEU A 361 10.47 6.35 5.86
N GLN A 362 11.48 5.82 5.17
CA GLN A 362 11.34 5.10 3.91
C GLN A 362 12.14 3.80 3.96
N PHE A 363 11.54 2.69 3.52
CA PHE A 363 12.11 1.35 3.58
C PHE A 363 12.38 0.75 2.19
N ALA A 364 12.71 1.57 1.20
CA ALA A 364 12.76 1.16 -0.21
C ALA A 364 13.66 -0.07 -0.44
N GLU A 365 14.89 -0.10 0.10
CA GLU A 365 15.81 -1.22 -0.09
C GLU A 365 15.40 -2.45 0.74
N ALA A 366 14.95 -2.26 1.96
CA ALA A 366 14.40 -3.33 2.79
C ALA A 366 13.22 -4.03 2.11
N GLU A 367 12.30 -3.27 1.51
CA GLU A 367 11.18 -3.80 0.73
C GLU A 367 11.64 -4.53 -0.54
N ASN A 368 12.66 -4.04 -1.22
CA ASN A 368 13.23 -4.69 -2.40
C ASN A 368 13.83 -6.06 -2.05
N ARG A 369 14.50 -6.15 -0.89
CA ARG A 369 15.03 -7.42 -0.35
C ARG A 369 13.90 -8.39 0.00
N LEU A 370 12.84 -7.86 0.61
CA LEU A 370 11.69 -8.66 1.03
C LEU A 370 11.01 -9.38 -0.15
N LEU A 371 10.95 -8.72 -1.31
CA LEU A 371 10.26 -9.23 -2.50
C LEU A 371 11.15 -10.10 -3.43
N LEU A 372 12.31 -10.54 -2.95
CA LEU A 372 13.16 -11.48 -3.71
C LEU A 372 12.59 -12.90 -3.68
N GLY A 373 12.73 -13.60 -4.79
CA GLY A 373 12.34 -15.01 -4.93
C GLY A 373 10.96 -15.23 -5.55
N GLY A 374 10.79 -16.37 -6.20
CA GLY A 374 9.55 -16.79 -6.86
C GLY A 374 8.99 -15.76 -7.87
N CYS A 375 7.69 -15.81 -8.08
CA CYS A 375 6.98 -14.87 -8.99
C CYS A 375 6.62 -13.51 -8.36
N ARG A 376 7.13 -13.15 -7.15
CA ARG A 376 6.80 -11.92 -6.41
C ARG A 376 7.03 -10.65 -7.23
N LYS A 377 8.24 -10.49 -7.78
CA LYS A 377 8.60 -9.32 -8.61
C LYS A 377 7.82 -9.30 -9.93
N LYS A 378 7.54 -10.46 -10.50
CA LYS A 378 6.73 -10.60 -11.71
C LYS A 378 5.28 -10.18 -11.45
N CYS A 379 4.70 -10.66 -10.36
CA CYS A 379 3.37 -10.26 -9.90
C CYS A 379 3.28 -8.74 -9.68
N LEU A 380 4.25 -8.15 -8.98
CA LEU A 380 4.34 -6.71 -8.79
C LEU A 380 4.45 -5.95 -10.13
N SER A 381 5.22 -6.46 -11.09
CA SER A 381 5.36 -5.83 -12.42
C SER A 381 4.05 -5.83 -13.18
N VAL A 382 3.30 -6.93 -13.13
CA VAL A 382 1.96 -7.01 -13.73
C VAL A 382 1.00 -6.02 -13.07
N LEU A 383 0.98 -5.97 -11.73
CA LEU A 383 0.14 -5.03 -10.98
C LEU A 383 0.45 -3.56 -11.32
N LYS A 384 1.74 -3.21 -11.39
CA LYS A 384 2.17 -1.85 -11.79
C LYS A 384 1.72 -1.50 -13.20
N ALA A 385 1.86 -2.44 -14.15
CA ALA A 385 1.42 -2.22 -15.53
C ALA A 385 -0.11 -2.06 -15.62
N LEU A 386 -0.87 -2.90 -14.92
CA LEU A 386 -2.33 -2.79 -14.86
C LEU A 386 -2.76 -1.47 -14.19
N ARG A 387 -2.08 -1.06 -13.11
CA ARG A 387 -2.35 0.22 -12.45
C ARG A 387 -2.13 1.39 -13.40
N ASP A 388 -0.97 1.45 -14.07
CA ASP A 388 -0.60 2.57 -14.94
C ASP A 388 -1.55 2.69 -16.16
N ARG A 389 -2.09 1.56 -16.64
CA ARG A 389 -2.93 1.55 -17.84
C ARG A 389 -4.43 1.70 -17.56
N HIS A 390 -4.89 1.20 -16.41
CA HIS A 390 -6.34 1.05 -16.13
C HIS A 390 -6.80 1.68 -14.82
N LEU A 391 -5.88 1.98 -13.91
CA LEU A 391 -6.18 2.51 -12.58
C LEU A 391 -5.50 3.86 -12.31
N GLU A 392 -5.03 4.53 -13.35
CA GLU A 392 -4.61 5.93 -13.27
C GLU A 392 -5.85 6.82 -13.35
N LEU A 393 -6.41 7.11 -12.18
CA LEU A 393 -7.71 7.77 -12.03
C LEU A 393 -7.55 9.20 -11.55
N PRO A 394 -8.53 10.10 -11.82
CA PRO A 394 -8.54 11.46 -11.29
C PRO A 394 -8.38 11.48 -9.77
N GLY A 395 -7.57 12.42 -9.26
CA GLY A 395 -7.20 12.50 -7.86
C GLY A 395 -6.12 11.52 -7.42
N GLN A 396 -5.56 10.73 -8.34
CA GLN A 396 -4.48 9.78 -8.14
C GLN A 396 -4.61 8.97 -6.83
N PRO A 397 -5.73 8.23 -6.64
CA PRO A 397 -5.96 7.48 -5.41
C PRO A 397 -4.95 6.34 -5.22
N LEU A 398 -4.40 5.82 -6.32
CA LEU A 398 -3.48 4.69 -6.36
C LEU A 398 -2.16 5.05 -7.02
N ASN A 399 -1.06 4.56 -6.45
CA ASN A 399 0.28 4.61 -7.03
C ASN A 399 0.97 3.24 -6.95
N ASN A 400 2.18 3.14 -7.48
CA ASN A 400 2.94 1.90 -7.50
C ASN A 400 3.33 1.40 -6.10
N TYR A 401 3.43 2.29 -5.12
CA TYR A 401 3.77 1.94 -3.74
C TYR A 401 2.64 1.15 -3.07
N HIS A 402 1.38 1.47 -3.34
CA HIS A 402 0.26 0.66 -2.87
C HIS A 402 0.33 -0.77 -3.40
N MET A 403 0.72 -0.95 -4.67
CA MET A 403 0.89 -2.29 -5.26
C MET A 403 2.00 -3.07 -4.55
N LYS A 404 3.13 -2.44 -4.27
CA LYS A 404 4.27 -3.02 -3.54
C LYS A 404 3.87 -3.45 -2.12
N THR A 405 3.16 -2.59 -1.41
CA THR A 405 2.64 -2.86 -0.06
C THR A 405 1.71 -4.07 -0.04
N LEU A 406 0.80 -4.17 -1.00
CA LEU A 406 -0.16 -5.28 -1.06
C LEU A 406 0.51 -6.62 -1.42
N VAL A 407 1.55 -6.61 -2.26
CA VAL A 407 2.35 -7.81 -2.52
C VAL A 407 3.02 -8.30 -1.23
N SER A 408 3.55 -7.40 -0.41
CA SER A 408 4.17 -7.75 0.88
C SER A 408 3.15 -8.40 1.83
N TYR A 409 1.94 -7.87 1.92
CA TYR A 409 0.86 -8.49 2.69
C TYR A 409 0.41 -9.84 2.13
N GLU A 410 0.40 -10.02 0.82
CA GLU A 410 0.07 -11.32 0.20
C GLU A 410 1.14 -12.36 0.50
N CYS A 411 2.43 -11.96 0.63
CA CYS A 411 3.50 -12.84 1.06
C CYS A 411 3.29 -13.38 2.48
N GLU A 412 2.77 -12.59 3.40
CA GLU A 412 2.42 -13.06 4.76
C GLU A 412 1.25 -14.05 4.75
N LYS A 413 0.27 -13.85 3.87
CA LYS A 413 -0.86 -14.77 3.72
C LYS A 413 -0.46 -16.11 3.11
N HIS A 414 0.57 -16.10 2.29
CA HIS A 414 1.08 -17.24 1.57
C HIS A 414 2.59 -17.38 1.85
N PRO A 415 2.94 -17.89 3.04
CA PRO A 415 4.29 -17.79 3.57
C PRO A 415 5.28 -18.80 2.97
N ARG A 416 4.80 -19.83 2.29
CA ARG A 416 5.68 -20.87 1.71
C ARG A 416 6.24 -20.38 0.38
N GLU A 417 7.50 -20.73 0.08
CA GLU A 417 8.11 -20.38 -1.21
C GLU A 417 7.36 -21.02 -2.39
N SER A 418 6.85 -22.25 -2.24
CA SER A 418 6.03 -22.92 -3.25
C SER A 418 4.71 -22.19 -3.58
N ASP A 419 4.21 -21.35 -2.68
CA ASP A 419 3.02 -20.52 -2.94
C ASP A 419 3.30 -19.40 -3.95
N TRP A 420 4.58 -19.19 -4.26
CA TRP A 420 5.06 -18.15 -5.20
C TRP A 420 5.75 -18.74 -6.44
N ASP A 421 5.54 -20.03 -6.71
CA ASP A 421 5.92 -20.63 -7.98
C ASP A 421 5.21 -19.95 -9.16
N GLU A 422 5.80 -20.01 -10.35
CA GLU A 422 5.26 -19.38 -11.57
C GLU A 422 3.81 -19.79 -11.85
N ASN A 423 3.43 -21.01 -11.52
CA ASN A 423 2.06 -21.51 -11.69
C ASN A 423 1.05 -20.88 -10.73
N CYS A 424 1.53 -20.26 -9.65
CA CYS A 424 0.69 -19.58 -8.66
C CYS A 424 0.45 -18.11 -8.99
N LEU A 425 1.08 -17.58 -10.06
CA LEU A 425 0.98 -16.16 -10.43
C LEU A 425 -0.47 -15.64 -10.53
N GLY A 426 -1.36 -16.43 -11.12
CA GLY A 426 -2.79 -16.09 -11.25
C GLY A 426 -3.49 -15.96 -9.90
N ASP A 427 -3.24 -16.89 -8.99
CA ASP A 427 -3.84 -16.88 -7.65
C ASP A 427 -3.32 -15.71 -6.80
N ARG A 428 -2.01 -15.44 -6.89
CA ARG A 428 -1.40 -14.30 -6.19
C ARG A 428 -1.96 -12.98 -6.70
N LEU A 429 -2.00 -12.78 -8.02
CA LEU A 429 -2.55 -11.58 -8.62
C LEU A 429 -4.02 -11.36 -8.17
N ASN A 430 -4.83 -12.41 -8.25
CA ASN A 430 -6.23 -12.35 -7.81
C ASN A 430 -6.33 -11.99 -6.32
N GLY A 431 -5.56 -12.64 -5.46
CA GLY A 431 -5.53 -12.36 -4.02
C GLY A 431 -5.21 -10.89 -3.73
N ILE A 432 -4.24 -10.31 -4.45
CA ILE A 432 -3.83 -8.92 -4.28
C ILE A 432 -4.91 -7.96 -4.80
N LEU A 433 -5.51 -8.21 -5.96
CA LEU A 433 -6.60 -7.37 -6.47
C LEU A 433 -7.81 -7.35 -5.53
N LEU A 434 -8.18 -8.49 -4.95
CA LEU A 434 -9.23 -8.56 -3.94
C LEU A 434 -8.86 -7.79 -2.66
N GLN A 435 -7.62 -7.87 -2.22
CA GLN A 435 -7.15 -7.10 -1.08
C GLN A 435 -7.15 -5.60 -1.37
N LEU A 436 -6.75 -5.18 -2.57
CA LEU A 436 -6.83 -3.79 -3.00
C LEU A 436 -8.27 -3.27 -2.94
N ILE A 437 -9.22 -4.03 -3.48
CA ILE A 437 -10.65 -3.68 -3.41
C ILE A 437 -11.10 -3.52 -1.96
N SER A 438 -10.73 -4.45 -1.09
CA SER A 438 -11.05 -4.39 0.33
C SER A 438 -10.47 -3.14 1.01
N CYS A 439 -9.19 -2.83 0.78
CA CYS A 439 -8.54 -1.62 1.29
C CYS A 439 -9.26 -0.34 0.84
N LEU A 440 -9.62 -0.28 -0.45
CA LEU A 440 -10.32 0.86 -1.03
C LEU A 440 -11.73 1.04 -0.45
N GLN A 441 -12.47 -0.05 -0.23
CA GLN A 441 -13.79 -0.03 0.38
C GLN A 441 -13.74 0.36 1.87
N CYS A 442 -12.74 -0.16 2.59
CA CYS A 442 -12.49 0.20 3.99
C CYS A 442 -11.85 1.59 4.12
N ARG A 443 -11.41 2.20 3.01
CA ARG A 443 -10.71 3.49 2.96
C ARG A 443 -9.46 3.49 3.83
N ARG A 444 -8.79 2.35 3.92
CA ARG A 444 -7.59 2.16 4.72
C ARG A 444 -6.62 1.20 4.05
N CYS A 445 -5.38 1.65 3.89
CA CYS A 445 -4.26 0.84 3.40
C CYS A 445 -3.07 1.08 4.34
N PRO A 446 -2.89 0.27 5.38
CA PRO A 446 -1.77 0.44 6.30
C PRO A 446 -0.44 0.25 5.58
N HIS A 447 0.55 1.07 5.94
CA HIS A 447 1.93 0.86 5.51
C HIS A 447 2.46 -0.47 6.06
N TYR A 448 3.23 -1.22 5.27
CA TYR A 448 3.61 -2.59 5.63
C TYR A 448 4.43 -2.66 6.93
N PHE A 449 5.48 -1.84 7.08
CA PHE A 449 6.29 -1.79 8.29
C PHE A 449 5.76 -0.85 9.38
N LEU A 450 4.88 0.08 9.05
CA LEU A 450 4.36 1.11 9.94
C LEU A 450 2.81 1.09 9.96
N PRO A 451 2.19 0.12 10.62
CA PRO A 451 0.74 -0.12 10.50
C PRO A 451 -0.15 1.02 10.99
N ASN A 452 0.41 1.95 11.76
CA ASN A 452 -0.28 3.17 12.19
C ASN A 452 -0.32 4.26 11.10
N LEU A 453 0.52 4.13 10.06
CA LEU A 453 0.53 5.01 8.90
C LEU A 453 -0.43 4.47 7.84
N ASP A 454 -1.45 5.26 7.49
CA ASP A 454 -2.41 4.93 6.45
C ASP A 454 -2.01 5.57 5.12
N LEU A 455 -1.76 4.75 4.10
CA LEU A 455 -1.37 5.21 2.76
C LEU A 455 -2.51 5.89 1.99
N PHE A 456 -3.75 5.78 2.46
CA PHE A 456 -4.90 6.50 1.91
C PHE A 456 -5.23 7.78 2.66
N GLN A 457 -4.43 8.14 3.67
CA GLN A 457 -4.64 9.38 4.42
C GLN A 457 -4.67 10.60 3.49
N GLY A 458 -5.69 11.46 3.66
CA GLY A 458 -5.88 12.66 2.85
C GLY A 458 -6.45 12.42 1.45
N LYS A 459 -6.71 11.16 1.04
CA LYS A 459 -7.35 10.86 -0.25
C LYS A 459 -8.86 11.07 -0.17
N PRO A 460 -9.49 11.72 -1.18
CA PRO A 460 -10.93 11.93 -1.23
C PRO A 460 -11.70 10.58 -1.25
N HIS A 461 -12.74 10.48 -0.45
CA HIS A 461 -13.54 9.25 -0.37
C HIS A 461 -14.16 8.85 -1.72
N SER A 462 -14.60 9.81 -2.51
CA SER A 462 -15.15 9.60 -3.86
C SER A 462 -14.11 9.00 -4.82
N ALA A 463 -12.84 9.43 -4.71
CA ALA A 463 -11.76 8.89 -5.52
C ALA A 463 -11.45 7.44 -5.15
N LEU A 464 -11.41 7.10 -3.84
CA LEU A 464 -11.20 5.73 -3.37
C LEU A 464 -12.36 4.81 -3.79
N GLU A 465 -13.61 5.28 -3.69
CA GLU A 465 -14.79 4.52 -4.12
C GLU A 465 -14.78 4.25 -5.64
N ASN A 466 -14.44 5.27 -6.44
CA ASN A 466 -14.28 5.10 -7.89
C ASN A 466 -13.15 4.10 -8.21
N ALA A 467 -12.02 4.20 -7.53
CA ALA A 467 -10.92 3.25 -7.67
C ALA A 467 -11.35 1.82 -7.32
N ALA A 468 -12.14 1.62 -6.25
CA ALA A 468 -12.69 0.32 -5.91
C ALA A 468 -13.56 -0.26 -7.04
N LYS A 469 -14.45 0.56 -7.62
CA LYS A 469 -15.31 0.14 -8.74
C LYS A 469 -14.51 -0.25 -9.98
N GLN A 470 -13.47 0.53 -10.32
CA GLN A 470 -12.62 0.25 -11.48
C GLN A 470 -11.74 -0.99 -11.26
N THR A 471 -11.13 -1.12 -10.08
CA THR A 471 -10.34 -2.31 -9.72
C THR A 471 -11.20 -3.57 -9.77
N TRP A 472 -12.44 -3.48 -9.32
CA TRP A 472 -13.39 -4.56 -9.36
C TRP A 472 -13.73 -4.98 -10.81
N ARG A 473 -14.00 -4.02 -11.69
CA ARG A 473 -14.26 -4.29 -13.12
C ARG A 473 -13.07 -4.98 -13.77
N LEU A 474 -11.86 -4.47 -13.51
CA LEU A 474 -10.62 -5.04 -14.03
C LEU A 474 -10.40 -6.48 -13.53
N ALA A 475 -10.54 -6.73 -12.23
CA ALA A 475 -10.40 -8.06 -11.65
C ALA A 475 -11.41 -9.04 -12.24
N ARG A 476 -12.66 -8.63 -12.37
CA ARG A 476 -13.71 -9.45 -12.99
C ARG A 476 -13.36 -9.80 -14.42
N GLU A 477 -12.96 -8.84 -15.22
CA GLU A 477 -12.63 -9.03 -16.63
C GLU A 477 -11.49 -10.04 -16.79
N ILE A 478 -10.39 -9.87 -16.04
CA ILE A 478 -9.23 -10.77 -16.07
C ILE A 478 -9.64 -12.21 -15.69
N LEU A 479 -10.48 -12.36 -14.66
CA LEU A 479 -10.82 -13.67 -14.11
C LEU A 479 -11.85 -14.41 -14.94
N THR A 480 -12.82 -13.70 -15.52
CA THR A 480 -13.87 -14.31 -16.36
C THR A 480 -13.40 -14.59 -17.77
N ASN A 481 -12.50 -13.74 -18.29
CA ASN A 481 -11.94 -13.86 -19.62
C ASN A 481 -10.45 -13.52 -19.63
N PRO A 482 -9.54 -14.45 -19.28
CA PRO A 482 -8.11 -14.20 -19.27
C PRO A 482 -7.53 -13.68 -20.59
N LYS A 483 -8.18 -13.98 -21.74
CA LYS A 483 -7.80 -13.45 -23.06
C LYS A 483 -7.97 -11.93 -23.15
N SER A 484 -8.77 -11.31 -22.29
CA SER A 484 -8.89 -9.84 -22.23
C SER A 484 -7.56 -9.14 -21.97
N LEU A 485 -6.61 -9.80 -21.28
CA LEU A 485 -5.26 -9.30 -21.05
C LEU A 485 -4.50 -8.94 -22.36
N GLU A 486 -4.87 -9.51 -23.50
CA GLU A 486 -4.28 -9.14 -24.80
C GLU A 486 -4.70 -7.73 -25.25
N LYS A 487 -5.88 -7.29 -24.79
CA LYS A 487 -6.44 -5.96 -25.11
C LYS A 487 -6.16 -4.94 -24.01
N LEU A 488 -5.94 -5.41 -22.78
CA LEU A 488 -5.51 -4.63 -21.62
C LEU A 488 -4.00 -4.32 -21.71
#